data_0f7eb1c3d3e7e4416ca9b360085fbbf4
#
_entry.id   0f7eb1c3d3e7e4416ca9b360085fbbf4
#
_cell.length_a   1.000
_cell.length_b   1.000
_cell.length_c   1.000
_cell.angle_alpha   90.00
_cell.angle_beta   90.00
_cell.angle_gamma   90.00
#
_symmetry.space_group_name_H-M   'P 1'
#
loop_
_entity.id
_entity.type
_entity.pdbx_description
1 polymer ?
#
loop_
_entity_poly.entity_id
_entity_poly.type
_entity_poly.pdbx_seq_one_letter_code
_entity_poly.pdbx_strand_id
1 'polypeptide(L)'
;SLTDSAVEVNLKYIIHLVGDMHCPAHIKYTTHDTKYDVLFEDKYHKPHKFPIHSVWDNEIITTTRIWSVSEWADELDRLPKAERQAVAAGTPRDWLHDNAVVCEAQFEWAKPGQRLGQDFLNEALPLIELQIRNAGYRLARVLNELFG
;
A
#
# COMPACT_ATOMS: atom_id res chain seq x y z
N SER A 1 7.48 11.58 30.99
CA SER A 1 7.35 12.02 29.58
C SER A 1 8.48 11.42 28.75
N LEU A 2 8.22 11.14 27.48
CA LEU A 2 9.24 10.71 26.54
C LEU A 2 10.18 11.88 26.22
N THR A 3 11.44 11.59 25.89
CA THR A 3 12.38 12.59 25.34
C THR A 3 11.99 12.91 23.89
N ASP A 4 12.38 14.09 23.38
CA ASP A 4 12.11 14.47 21.98
C ASP A 4 12.66 13.45 20.98
N SER A 5 13.85 12.90 21.24
CA SER A 5 14.44 11.84 20.43
C SER A 5 13.59 10.56 20.43
N ALA A 6 13.02 10.18 21.57
CA ALA A 6 12.13 9.03 21.65
C ALA A 6 10.79 9.28 20.91
N VAL A 7 10.27 10.50 20.98
CA VAL A 7 9.07 10.92 20.22
C VAL A 7 9.34 10.82 18.72
N GLU A 8 10.48 11.33 18.24
CA GLU A 8 10.87 11.27 16.83
C GLU A 8 10.96 9.82 16.31
N VAL A 9 11.62 8.94 17.07
CA VAL A 9 11.76 7.52 16.70
C VAL A 9 10.39 6.85 16.63
N ASN A 10 9.54 7.04 17.65
CA ASN A 10 8.20 6.45 17.67
C ASN A 10 7.34 6.97 16.52
N LEU A 11 7.43 8.25 16.20
CA LEU A 11 6.71 8.85 15.07
C LEU A 11 7.11 8.21 13.74
N LYS A 12 8.40 8.02 13.51
CA LYS A 12 8.91 7.32 12.31
C LYS A 12 8.36 5.90 12.22
N TYR A 13 8.30 5.16 13.34
CA TYR A 13 7.69 3.83 13.37
C TYR A 13 6.19 3.86 13.07
N ILE A 14 5.44 4.79 13.62
CA ILE A 14 4.00 4.92 13.36
C ILE A 14 3.75 5.15 11.87
N ILE A 15 4.47 6.10 11.25
CA ILE A 15 4.36 6.41 9.83
C ILE A 15 4.66 5.17 8.98
N HIS A 16 5.78 4.51 9.27
CA HIS A 16 6.23 3.32 8.56
C HIS A 16 5.23 2.16 8.68
N LEU A 17 4.85 1.79 9.90
CA LEU A 17 3.97 0.64 10.14
C LEU A 17 2.56 0.85 9.61
N VAL A 18 2.02 2.08 9.66
CA VAL A 18 0.73 2.37 9.03
C VAL A 18 0.82 2.26 7.52
N GLY A 19 1.92 2.69 6.90
CA GLY A 19 2.17 2.46 5.48
C GLY A 19 2.25 0.96 5.15
N ASP A 20 3.12 0.24 5.82
CA ASP A 20 3.38 -1.18 5.60
C ASP A 20 2.13 -2.05 5.69
N MET A 21 1.28 -1.82 6.70
CA MET A 21 0.05 -2.62 6.85
C MET A 21 -0.94 -2.47 5.69
N HIS A 22 -0.75 -1.46 4.82
CA HIS A 22 -1.56 -1.24 3.63
C HIS A 22 -0.89 -1.74 2.34
N CYS A 23 0.37 -2.15 2.39
CA CYS A 23 1.03 -2.77 1.24
C CYS A 23 0.61 -4.24 1.11
N PRO A 24 0.09 -4.69 -0.05
CA PRO A 24 -0.30 -6.08 -0.26
C PRO A 24 0.82 -7.09 0.03
N ALA A 25 2.07 -6.72 -0.25
CA ALA A 25 3.23 -7.59 -0.04
C ALA A 25 3.59 -7.81 1.44
N HIS A 26 3.18 -6.91 2.34
CA HIS A 26 3.51 -6.97 3.77
C HIS A 26 2.46 -7.73 4.59
N ILE A 27 1.34 -8.10 3.97
CA ILE A 27 0.30 -8.89 4.63
C ILE A 27 0.67 -10.37 4.54
N LYS A 28 0.78 -11.03 5.70
CA LYS A 28 1.09 -12.46 5.77
C LYS A 28 -0.19 -13.30 5.73
N TYR A 29 -0.35 -14.03 4.64
CA TYR A 29 -1.40 -15.04 4.49
C TYR A 29 -0.87 -16.43 4.88
N THR A 30 -1.70 -17.24 5.51
CA THR A 30 -1.35 -18.62 5.88
C THR A 30 -1.61 -19.61 4.75
N THR A 31 -2.42 -19.21 3.79
CA THR A 31 -2.91 -20.03 2.68
C THR A 31 -2.17 -19.79 1.36
N HIS A 32 -1.36 -18.74 1.29
CA HIS A 32 -0.68 -18.34 0.06
C HIS A 32 0.83 -18.14 0.29
N ASP A 33 1.63 -18.61 -0.67
CA ASP A 33 3.04 -18.27 -0.73
C ASP A 33 3.20 -16.85 -1.29
N THR A 34 3.97 -16.03 -0.60
CA THR A 34 4.29 -14.65 -1.00
C THR A 34 5.76 -14.49 -1.44
N LYS A 35 6.52 -15.60 -1.48
CA LYS A 35 7.95 -15.60 -1.80
C LYS A 35 8.22 -16.27 -3.14
N TYR A 36 7.86 -15.59 -4.23
CA TYR A 36 8.12 -16.06 -5.58
C TYR A 36 8.52 -14.92 -6.50
N ASP A 37 9.15 -15.28 -7.63
CA ASP A 37 9.53 -14.34 -8.66
C ASP A 37 8.50 -14.33 -9.79
N VAL A 38 8.40 -13.17 -10.45
CA VAL A 38 7.59 -12.92 -11.63
C VAL A 38 8.42 -12.23 -12.71
N LEU A 39 7.89 -12.14 -13.92
CA LEU A 39 8.45 -11.33 -15.00
C LEU A 39 7.59 -10.08 -15.17
N PHE A 40 7.98 -8.97 -14.53
CA PHE A 40 7.23 -7.73 -14.59
C PHE A 40 7.70 -6.86 -15.75
N GLU A 41 6.76 -6.29 -16.53
CA GLU A 41 7.08 -5.43 -17.68
C GLU A 41 7.36 -3.99 -17.23
N ASP A 42 8.48 -3.46 -17.69
CA ASP A 42 8.81 -2.05 -17.53
C ASP A 42 7.93 -1.16 -18.46
N LYS A 43 8.14 0.15 -18.39
CA LYS A 43 7.43 1.14 -19.24
C LYS A 43 7.68 0.97 -20.76
N TYR A 44 8.61 0.14 -21.16
CA TYR A 44 8.91 -0.21 -22.55
C TYR A 44 8.41 -1.61 -22.93
N HIS A 45 7.56 -2.22 -22.07
CA HIS A 45 7.04 -3.58 -22.22
C HIS A 45 8.12 -4.67 -22.24
N LYS A 46 9.28 -4.39 -21.62
CA LYS A 46 10.36 -5.39 -21.48
C LYS A 46 10.19 -6.10 -20.14
N PRO A 47 10.14 -7.45 -20.13
CA PRO A 47 10.02 -8.21 -18.91
C PRO A 47 11.34 -8.27 -18.15
N HIS A 48 11.29 -7.98 -16.86
CA HIS A 48 12.41 -8.12 -15.93
C HIS A 48 11.97 -9.01 -14.78
N LYS A 49 12.90 -9.82 -14.26
CA LYS A 49 12.64 -10.71 -13.14
C LYS A 49 12.68 -9.93 -11.83
N PHE A 50 11.57 -9.96 -11.08
CA PHE A 50 11.46 -9.36 -9.77
C PHE A 50 10.80 -10.32 -8.77
N PRO A 51 11.17 -10.27 -7.48
CA PRO A 51 10.31 -10.82 -6.42
C PRO A 51 8.96 -10.13 -6.46
N ILE A 52 7.88 -10.87 -6.31
CA ILE A 52 6.52 -10.29 -6.25
C ILE A 52 6.40 -9.21 -5.17
N HIS A 53 7.09 -9.36 -4.06
CA HIS A 53 7.19 -8.35 -3.02
C HIS A 53 7.66 -6.98 -3.56
N SER A 54 8.76 -6.97 -4.32
CA SER A 54 9.28 -5.73 -4.91
C SER A 54 8.33 -5.11 -5.94
N VAL A 55 7.55 -5.94 -6.63
CA VAL A 55 6.55 -5.46 -7.59
C VAL A 55 5.49 -4.62 -6.87
N TRP A 56 4.98 -5.09 -5.73
CA TRP A 56 3.99 -4.36 -4.93
C TRP A 56 4.57 -3.16 -4.19
N ASP A 57 5.80 -3.25 -3.68
CA ASP A 57 6.43 -2.16 -2.94
C ASP A 57 6.85 -0.98 -3.82
N ASN A 58 7.27 -1.25 -5.05
CA ASN A 58 7.96 -0.24 -5.85
C ASN A 58 7.59 -0.24 -7.33
N GLU A 59 7.65 -1.40 -8.01
CA GLU A 59 7.66 -1.44 -9.48
C GLU A 59 6.35 -0.93 -10.09
N ILE A 60 5.20 -1.24 -9.50
CA ILE A 60 3.91 -0.77 -9.99
C ILE A 60 3.85 0.76 -9.93
N ILE A 61 4.24 1.36 -8.81
CA ILE A 61 4.18 2.81 -8.60
C ILE A 61 5.13 3.53 -9.58
N THR A 62 6.37 3.06 -9.68
CA THR A 62 7.41 3.71 -10.50
C THR A 62 7.21 3.52 -11.99
N THR A 63 6.47 2.48 -12.40
CA THR A 63 6.22 2.17 -13.82
C THR A 63 4.95 2.85 -14.33
N THR A 64 3.92 2.99 -13.49
CA THR A 64 2.59 3.44 -13.94
C THR A 64 2.38 4.95 -13.86
N ARG A 65 2.91 5.61 -12.83
CA ARG A 65 2.71 7.03 -12.59
C ARG A 65 4.04 7.74 -12.38
N ILE A 66 4.35 8.71 -13.23
CA ILE A 66 5.52 9.59 -13.05
C ILE A 66 5.05 10.83 -12.27
N TRP A 67 4.45 10.60 -11.11
CA TRP A 67 3.95 11.65 -10.23
C TRP A 67 4.91 11.91 -9.08
N SER A 68 5.05 13.16 -8.71
CA SER A 68 5.64 13.57 -7.44
C SER A 68 4.75 13.14 -6.27
N VAL A 69 5.30 13.18 -5.05
CA VAL A 69 4.53 12.89 -3.82
C VAL A 69 3.32 13.82 -3.68
N SER A 70 3.47 15.12 -4.05
CA SER A 70 2.36 16.07 -4.01
C SER A 70 1.26 15.74 -5.00
N GLU A 71 1.61 15.33 -6.24
CA GLU A 71 0.62 14.92 -7.23
C GLU A 71 -0.12 13.65 -6.78
N TRP A 72 0.57 12.67 -6.19
CA TRP A 72 -0.07 11.51 -5.57
C TRP A 72 -1.06 11.94 -4.47
N ALA A 73 -0.66 12.85 -3.59
CA ALA A 73 -1.52 13.34 -2.52
C ALA A 73 -2.77 14.05 -3.07
N ASP A 74 -2.59 14.95 -4.04
CA ASP A 74 -3.69 15.73 -4.66
C ASP A 74 -4.68 14.82 -5.39
N GLU A 75 -4.20 13.76 -6.05
CA GLU A 75 -5.05 12.81 -6.75
C GLU A 75 -5.83 11.90 -5.80
N LEU A 76 -5.24 11.51 -4.68
CA LEU A 76 -5.84 10.54 -3.75
C LEU A 76 -6.67 11.20 -2.64
N ASP A 77 -6.38 12.46 -2.23
CA ASP A 77 -7.12 13.17 -1.17
C ASP A 77 -8.39 13.86 -1.70
N ARG A 78 -9.29 13.08 -2.30
CA ARG A 78 -10.52 13.62 -2.91
C ARG A 78 -11.81 13.16 -2.24
N LEU A 79 -11.74 12.33 -1.18
CA LEU A 79 -12.94 11.85 -0.53
C LEU A 79 -13.62 12.98 0.27
N PRO A 80 -14.96 13.05 0.26
CA PRO A 80 -15.72 13.90 1.15
C PRO A 80 -15.43 13.60 2.63
N LYS A 81 -15.61 14.58 3.52
CA LYS A 81 -15.30 14.45 4.95
C LYS A 81 -15.92 13.20 5.60
N ALA A 82 -17.17 12.90 5.29
CA ALA A 82 -17.87 11.74 5.87
C ALA A 82 -17.22 10.42 5.45
N GLU A 83 -16.79 10.31 4.19
CA GLU A 83 -16.13 9.11 3.67
C GLU A 83 -14.72 8.96 4.25
N ARG A 84 -13.95 10.07 4.38
CA ARG A 84 -12.65 10.07 5.07
C ARG A 84 -12.76 9.57 6.51
N GLN A 85 -13.79 10.01 7.23
CA GLN A 85 -14.08 9.55 8.59
C GLN A 85 -14.43 8.07 8.63
N ALA A 86 -15.22 7.59 7.67
CA ALA A 86 -15.57 6.17 7.58
C ALA A 86 -14.32 5.29 7.28
N VAL A 87 -13.46 5.69 6.35
CA VAL A 87 -12.19 5.00 6.04
C VAL A 87 -11.28 4.93 7.26
N ALA A 88 -11.19 6.02 8.01
CA ALA A 88 -10.34 6.11 9.20
C ALA A 88 -10.96 5.49 10.45
N ALA A 89 -12.21 5.06 10.44
CA ALA A 89 -12.88 4.44 11.60
C ALA A 89 -12.24 3.10 12.00
N GLY A 90 -12.55 2.62 13.20
CA GLY A 90 -12.01 1.37 13.73
C GLY A 90 -10.64 1.52 14.39
N THR A 91 -9.96 0.41 14.56
CA THR A 91 -8.64 0.29 15.20
C THR A 91 -7.59 -0.18 14.18
N PRO A 92 -6.29 -0.07 14.47
CA PRO A 92 -5.25 -0.65 13.62
C PRO A 92 -5.45 -2.15 13.34
N ARG A 93 -6.04 -2.89 14.28
CA ARG A 93 -6.35 -4.31 14.08
C ARG A 93 -7.48 -4.52 13.07
N ASP A 94 -8.51 -3.67 13.13
CA ASP A 94 -9.60 -3.71 12.15
C ASP A 94 -9.08 -3.35 10.77
N TRP A 95 -8.22 -2.33 10.66
CA TRP A 95 -7.60 -1.94 9.39
C TRP A 95 -6.74 -3.05 8.78
N LEU A 96 -5.96 -3.75 9.62
CA LEU A 96 -5.16 -4.88 9.14
C LEU A 96 -6.04 -6.01 8.60
N HIS A 97 -7.16 -6.30 9.28
CA HIS A 97 -8.12 -7.29 8.82
C HIS A 97 -8.76 -6.89 7.48
N ASP A 98 -9.25 -5.65 7.37
CA ASP A 98 -9.85 -5.12 6.15
C ASP A 98 -8.86 -5.17 4.98
N ASN A 99 -7.60 -4.76 5.22
CA ASN A 99 -6.56 -4.80 4.23
C ASN A 99 -6.27 -6.24 3.78
N ALA A 100 -6.23 -7.20 4.71
CA ALA A 100 -6.02 -8.60 4.37
C ALA A 100 -7.14 -9.14 3.45
N VAL A 101 -8.40 -8.78 3.73
CA VAL A 101 -9.53 -9.17 2.87
C VAL A 101 -9.41 -8.55 1.47
N VAL A 102 -9.15 -7.25 1.39
CA VAL A 102 -9.08 -6.53 0.10
C VAL A 102 -7.86 -6.96 -0.73
N CYS A 103 -6.71 -7.16 -0.09
CA CYS A 103 -5.47 -7.50 -0.79
C CYS A 103 -5.36 -8.98 -1.16
N GLU A 104 -6.24 -9.86 -0.69
CA GLU A 104 -6.21 -11.29 -1.04
C GLU A 104 -6.38 -11.54 -2.54
N ALA A 105 -7.10 -10.65 -3.24
CA ALA A 105 -7.30 -10.72 -4.68
C ALA A 105 -5.99 -10.71 -5.50
N GLN A 106 -4.88 -10.18 -4.95
CA GLN A 106 -3.57 -10.18 -5.60
C GLN A 106 -3.12 -11.57 -6.06
N PHE A 107 -3.52 -12.63 -5.34
CA PHE A 107 -3.14 -14.01 -5.66
C PHE A 107 -3.87 -14.58 -6.88
N GLU A 108 -4.93 -13.94 -7.35
CA GLU A 108 -5.58 -14.29 -8.61
C GLU A 108 -4.88 -13.61 -9.80
N TRP A 109 -4.24 -12.46 -9.59
CA TRP A 109 -3.64 -11.65 -10.65
C TRP A 109 -2.17 -11.97 -10.93
N ALA A 110 -1.45 -12.53 -9.95
CA ALA A 110 -0.03 -12.84 -10.05
C ALA A 110 0.27 -14.26 -9.54
N LYS A 111 0.89 -15.07 -10.40
CA LYS A 111 1.32 -16.44 -10.09
C LYS A 111 2.83 -16.57 -10.24
N PRO A 112 3.47 -17.54 -9.55
CA PRO A 112 4.91 -17.79 -9.67
C PRO A 112 5.37 -17.92 -11.13
N GLY A 113 6.38 -17.14 -11.53
CA GLY A 113 6.96 -17.15 -12.87
C GLY A 113 6.11 -16.51 -13.97
N GLN A 114 4.93 -16.00 -13.64
CA GLN A 114 4.04 -15.35 -14.61
C GLN A 114 4.65 -14.05 -15.16
N ARG A 115 4.37 -13.77 -16.43
CA ARG A 115 4.62 -12.46 -17.03
C ARG A 115 3.47 -11.52 -16.68
N LEU A 116 3.80 -10.42 -16.02
CA LEU A 116 2.86 -9.40 -15.55
C LEU A 116 3.04 -8.15 -16.42
N GLY A 117 2.02 -7.84 -17.20
CA GLY A 117 1.95 -6.68 -18.08
C GLY A 117 0.72 -5.82 -17.78
N GLN A 118 0.15 -5.22 -18.83
CA GLN A 118 -0.95 -4.25 -18.70
C GLN A 118 -2.19 -4.83 -18.01
N ASP A 119 -2.54 -6.10 -18.27
CA ASP A 119 -3.73 -6.71 -17.65
C ASP A 119 -3.57 -6.78 -16.12
N PHE A 120 -2.38 -7.16 -15.63
CA PHE A 120 -2.06 -7.13 -14.21
C PHE A 120 -2.14 -5.69 -13.65
N LEU A 121 -1.59 -4.71 -14.35
CA LEU A 121 -1.61 -3.32 -13.92
C LEU A 121 -3.01 -2.74 -13.84
N ASN A 122 -3.93 -3.15 -14.71
CA ASN A 122 -5.32 -2.72 -14.70
C ASN A 122 -6.04 -3.14 -13.40
N GLU A 123 -5.67 -4.29 -12.82
CA GLU A 123 -6.21 -4.77 -11.54
C GLU A 123 -5.44 -4.21 -10.33
N ALA A 124 -4.12 -4.21 -10.43
CA ALA A 124 -3.24 -3.87 -9.30
C ALA A 124 -3.24 -2.37 -8.96
N LEU A 125 -3.27 -1.50 -9.97
CA LEU A 125 -3.18 -0.06 -9.75
C LEU A 125 -4.35 0.51 -8.94
N PRO A 126 -5.63 0.19 -9.22
CA PRO A 126 -6.74 0.63 -8.38
C PRO A 126 -6.62 0.15 -6.94
N LEU A 127 -6.09 -1.06 -6.71
CA LEU A 127 -5.85 -1.56 -5.36
C LEU A 127 -4.78 -0.73 -4.63
N ILE A 128 -3.66 -0.44 -5.28
CA ILE A 128 -2.58 0.37 -4.69
C ILE A 128 -3.08 1.79 -4.38
N GLU A 129 -3.79 2.43 -5.31
CA GLU A 129 -4.35 3.76 -5.11
C GLU A 129 -5.32 3.79 -3.91
N LEU A 130 -6.18 2.77 -3.80
CA LEU A 130 -7.06 2.58 -2.64
C LEU A 130 -6.29 2.46 -1.34
N GLN A 131 -5.26 1.61 -1.31
CA GLN A 131 -4.48 1.32 -0.10
C GLN A 131 -3.64 2.52 0.34
N ILE A 132 -2.98 3.23 -0.55
CA ILE A 132 -2.21 4.46 -0.24
C ILE A 132 -3.16 5.52 0.32
N ARG A 133 -4.32 5.74 -0.29
CA ARG A 133 -5.33 6.69 0.18
C ARG A 133 -5.81 6.34 1.58
N ASN A 134 -6.17 5.10 1.81
CA ASN A 134 -6.66 4.64 3.10
C ASN A 134 -5.58 4.74 4.19
N ALA A 135 -4.32 4.40 3.86
CA ALA A 135 -3.17 4.59 4.74
C ALA A 135 -3.02 6.06 5.16
N GLY A 136 -3.13 6.99 4.21
CA GLY A 136 -3.04 8.43 4.46
C GLY A 136 -4.10 8.92 5.45
N TYR A 137 -5.38 8.58 5.25
CA TYR A 137 -6.47 9.00 6.15
C TYR A 137 -6.36 8.36 7.54
N ARG A 138 -5.98 7.10 7.63
CA ARG A 138 -5.78 6.38 8.89
C ARG A 138 -4.59 6.94 9.67
N LEU A 139 -3.48 7.21 8.97
CA LEU A 139 -2.31 7.86 9.58
C LEU A 139 -2.64 9.27 10.09
N ALA A 140 -3.33 10.10 9.28
CA ALA A 140 -3.74 11.43 9.69
C ALA A 140 -4.60 11.40 10.95
N ARG A 141 -5.53 10.44 11.07
CA ARG A 141 -6.30 10.24 12.31
C ARG A 141 -5.40 9.94 13.50
N VAL A 142 -4.47 8.97 13.38
CA VAL A 142 -3.55 8.60 14.48
C VAL A 142 -2.72 9.81 14.92
N LEU A 143 -2.19 10.58 13.96
CA LEU A 143 -1.38 11.76 14.28
C LEU A 143 -2.21 12.85 14.96
N ASN A 144 -3.45 13.09 14.52
CA ASN A 144 -4.35 14.05 15.16
C ASN A 144 -4.75 13.62 16.59
N GLU A 145 -4.91 12.34 16.85
CA GLU A 145 -5.19 11.81 18.20
C GLU A 145 -3.98 11.95 19.15
N LEU A 146 -2.75 11.93 18.59
CA LEU A 146 -1.53 12.01 19.40
C LEU A 146 -1.04 13.45 19.63
N PHE A 147 -1.28 14.36 18.69
CA PHE A 147 -0.66 15.68 18.65
C PHE A 147 -1.67 16.84 18.45
N GLY A 148 -2.96 16.56 18.23
CA GLY A 148 -4.03 17.53 17.97
C GLY A 148 -4.79 18.04 19.18
#